data_6f9699ba5be6ed357c3930eea40d6442
#
_entry.id   6f9699ba5be6ed357c3930eea40d6442
#
_cell.length_a   1.000
_cell.length_b   1.000
_cell.length_c   1.000
_cell.angle_alpha   90.00
_cell.angle_beta   90.00
_cell.angle_gamma   90.00
#
_symmetry.space_group_name_H-M   'P 1'
#
loop_
_entity.id
_entity.type
_entity.pdbx_description
1 polymer ?
#
loop_
_entity_poly.entity_id
_entity_poly.type
_entity_poly.pdbx_seq_one_letter_code
_entity_poly.pdbx_strand_id
1 'polypeptide(L)'
;VLSFSDQIQLPRNMIENSMFEEEPDVVDLAKEPCLHPLEPDEVEYEPRSSRLLVRGLGEHEMDDDEEDYESSAKLLGMSFMNRSSSLRNNMSVYRQSSNGSCSLPSTRTMVVCTVILVIAVALIMLIYLLPKCTFTKEGCHKKNHTMELIYPLATNGKLFPWAKIRLPSDVVPLHYDLVLQPNLTTLKFSGSVKIVVNIIQVTWKIVLHSSGLNITKATITSAGGHQEKPAEFLEYPLHDQIAVMAPEALLVGQNYTVNIEYSSNLSDTYYGFYKISYKDENSKQRWFAATQFEPVAARSAFPCFDEPAFKATFLIKIKRDEKLSTLSNMPKKATTPVANGIVQDEFFVSLKMSTYLVAFVVADLKNISRQTNASLVSVYAIPQHLNQVEYALDTSVKLLEFYQNYFLISYPLEKLDLVAIPDFQSGAMENWGLITFRESTLLFDSNTSSARDKKLITAVIAHELAHQWFGNLVTMEWWNDLWLNEGFATFMEYFAMEEIFPELHSDEDFLNLIFKAMMKDSLNSSHPVSSAVQSSEQIEEMFDALSYIKVTLKYFEIF
;
A
#
# COMPACT_ATOMS: atom_id res chain seq x y z
N VAL A 1 -34.99 -21.53 -26.36
CA VAL A 1 -35.91 -22.19 -25.41
C VAL A 1 -35.31 -23.54 -25.08
N LEU A 2 -34.53 -23.66 -24.06
CA LEU A 2 -34.25 -24.90 -23.32
C LEU A 2 -33.82 -24.50 -21.91
N SER A 3 -34.65 -24.87 -20.94
CA SER A 3 -34.43 -24.75 -19.52
C SER A 3 -33.32 -25.70 -19.07
N PHE A 4 -32.35 -25.19 -18.35
CA PHE A 4 -31.43 -26.01 -17.52
C PHE A 4 -31.76 -25.75 -16.05
N SER A 5 -32.57 -26.66 -15.49
CA SER A 5 -32.63 -26.95 -14.10
C SER A 5 -32.01 -28.34 -13.91
N ASP A 6 -30.76 -28.41 -13.54
CA ASP A 6 -30.23 -29.64 -12.95
C ASP A 6 -29.41 -29.29 -11.71
N GLN A 7 -29.85 -29.92 -10.63
CA GLN A 7 -29.40 -29.80 -9.27
C GLN A 7 -27.98 -30.36 -9.13
N ILE A 8 -27.04 -29.54 -8.72
CA ILE A 8 -25.79 -30.01 -8.14
C ILE A 8 -26.07 -30.32 -6.67
N GLN A 9 -26.14 -31.61 -6.33
CA GLN A 9 -26.12 -32.07 -4.96
C GLN A 9 -24.71 -31.92 -4.39
N LEU A 10 -24.52 -30.97 -3.51
CA LEU A 10 -23.36 -30.88 -2.62
C LEU A 10 -23.42 -32.02 -1.58
N PRO A 11 -22.27 -32.61 -1.15
CA PRO A 11 -22.25 -33.63 -0.13
C PRO A 11 -22.78 -33.10 1.20
N ARG A 12 -23.78 -33.77 1.75
CA ARG A 12 -24.36 -33.49 3.07
C ARG A 12 -23.40 -33.98 4.16
N ASN A 13 -22.39 -33.21 4.52
CA ASN A 13 -21.64 -33.41 5.76
C ASN A 13 -20.95 -32.15 6.26
N MET A 14 -21.42 -30.98 5.90
CA MET A 14 -21.09 -29.75 6.61
C MET A 14 -22.36 -29.06 7.05
N ILE A 15 -22.37 -28.69 8.34
CA ILE A 15 -23.38 -27.90 9.03
C ILE A 15 -24.50 -28.72 9.67
N GLU A 16 -24.18 -29.27 10.83
CA GLU A 16 -25.10 -29.31 11.97
C GLU A 16 -24.27 -29.06 13.24
N ASN A 17 -24.02 -27.80 13.55
CA ASN A 17 -23.78 -27.32 14.90
C ASN A 17 -24.62 -26.06 15.09
N SER A 18 -25.88 -26.32 15.36
CA SER A 18 -26.81 -25.36 15.93
C SER A 18 -26.39 -25.05 17.38
N MET A 19 -25.74 -23.92 17.58
CA MET A 19 -25.71 -23.21 18.86
C MET A 19 -25.34 -21.76 18.55
N PHE A 20 -26.36 -20.94 18.53
CA PHE A 20 -26.44 -19.51 18.85
C PHE A 20 -27.63 -18.92 18.09
N GLU A 21 -28.84 -19.27 18.57
CA GLU A 21 -30.00 -18.39 18.45
C GLU A 21 -29.98 -17.50 19.70
N GLU A 22 -29.50 -16.28 19.55
CA GLU A 22 -29.88 -15.17 20.44
C GLU A 22 -30.58 -14.12 19.58
N GLU A 23 -31.84 -13.87 19.93
CA GLU A 23 -32.64 -12.80 19.35
C GLU A 23 -32.01 -11.44 19.66
N PRO A 24 -32.09 -10.45 18.74
CA PRO A 24 -31.59 -9.12 19.01
C PRO A 24 -32.52 -8.37 19.97
N ASP A 25 -32.03 -8.11 21.17
CA ASP A 25 -32.65 -7.18 22.10
C ASP A 25 -32.74 -5.78 21.51
N VAL A 26 -33.95 -5.26 21.43
CA VAL A 26 -34.26 -3.88 21.07
C VAL A 26 -33.73 -2.97 22.17
N VAL A 27 -32.59 -2.31 21.95
CA VAL A 27 -32.03 -1.30 22.85
C VAL A 27 -32.71 0.04 22.60
N ASP A 28 -33.45 0.49 23.62
CA ASP A 28 -34.13 1.78 23.71
C ASP A 28 -33.07 2.93 23.79
N LEU A 29 -33.00 3.76 22.76
CA LEU A 29 -32.00 4.86 22.55
C LEU A 29 -32.28 6.11 23.40
N ALA A 30 -32.72 5.97 24.64
CA ALA A 30 -33.08 7.10 25.49
C ALA A 30 -32.32 7.22 26.82
N LYS A 31 -31.09 6.72 26.94
CA LYS A 31 -30.22 7.05 28.10
C LYS A 31 -28.73 6.99 27.70
N GLU A 32 -28.17 8.13 27.37
CA GLU A 32 -26.72 8.30 27.30
C GLU A 32 -26.10 8.38 28.70
N PRO A 33 -25.09 7.57 29.03
CA PRO A 33 -24.13 7.90 30.09
C PRO A 33 -22.96 8.67 29.51
N CYS A 34 -22.66 9.82 30.09
CA CYS A 34 -21.49 10.63 29.79
C CYS A 34 -20.18 9.82 29.90
N LEU A 35 -19.55 9.55 28.78
CA LEU A 35 -18.19 9.06 28.72
C LEU A 35 -17.22 10.25 28.82
N HIS A 36 -16.36 10.25 29.85
CA HIS A 36 -15.26 11.18 29.99
C HIS A 36 -14.21 10.90 28.89
N PRO A 37 -13.68 11.93 28.21
CA PRO A 37 -12.59 11.75 27.26
C PRO A 37 -11.29 11.43 28.00
N LEU A 38 -10.54 10.42 27.53
CA LEU A 38 -9.16 10.19 27.88
C LEU A 38 -8.29 11.26 27.20
N GLU A 39 -7.46 11.94 27.97
CA GLU A 39 -6.51 12.95 27.49
C GLU A 39 -5.39 12.26 26.70
N PRO A 40 -4.99 12.81 25.52
CA PRO A 40 -3.77 12.37 24.84
C PRO A 40 -2.54 13.06 25.44
N ASP A 41 -1.49 12.29 25.72
CA ASP A 41 -0.18 12.80 26.13
C ASP A 41 0.43 13.64 25.01
N GLU A 42 0.85 14.87 25.37
CA GLU A 42 1.53 15.79 24.46
C GLU A 42 2.96 15.29 24.18
N VAL A 43 3.26 14.98 22.92
CA VAL A 43 4.62 14.85 22.39
C VAL A 43 4.91 16.06 21.51
N GLU A 44 5.82 16.91 21.99
CA GLU A 44 6.34 18.07 21.29
C GLU A 44 7.26 17.62 20.14
N TYR A 45 6.92 17.96 18.88
CA TYR A 45 7.74 17.68 17.70
C TYR A 45 8.48 18.93 17.24
N GLU A 46 9.81 18.91 17.31
CA GLU A 46 10.66 19.83 16.54
C GLU A 46 11.03 19.22 15.17
N PRO A 47 10.93 19.97 14.07
CA PRO A 47 11.30 19.47 12.75
C PRO A 47 12.81 19.58 12.54
N ARG A 48 13.55 18.47 12.55
CA ARG A 48 14.94 18.41 12.10
C ARG A 48 15.04 17.78 10.71
N SER A 49 15.47 18.60 9.76
CA SER A 49 15.91 18.15 8.44
C SER A 49 17.17 17.28 8.59
N SER A 50 17.11 16.01 8.22
CA SER A 50 18.28 15.13 8.16
C SER A 50 18.66 14.80 6.73
N ARG A 51 19.76 15.38 6.26
CA ARG A 51 20.52 14.89 5.10
C ARG A 51 21.32 13.66 5.56
N LEU A 52 21.03 12.51 5.01
CA LEU A 52 21.84 11.29 5.20
C LEU A 52 22.96 11.28 4.18
N LEU A 53 24.20 11.42 4.69
CA LEU A 53 25.44 11.17 3.98
C LEU A 53 25.82 9.70 4.24
N VAL A 54 25.84 8.90 3.17
CA VAL A 54 26.37 7.53 3.21
C VAL A 54 27.89 7.60 3.11
N ARG A 55 28.60 7.04 4.07
CA ARG A 55 30.03 6.73 3.97
C ARG A 55 30.28 5.32 4.49
N GLY A 56 30.98 4.55 3.67
CA GLY A 56 31.09 3.12 3.70
C GLY A 56 32.09 2.49 4.67
N LEU A 57 32.04 1.16 4.62
CA LEU A 57 33.06 0.15 4.89
C LEU A 57 33.46 -0.16 6.33
N GLY A 58 33.19 -1.38 6.73
CA GLY A 58 33.78 -2.11 7.84
C GLY A 58 33.24 -3.54 7.83
N GLU A 59 34.06 -4.46 7.34
CA GLU A 59 33.80 -5.91 7.39
C GLU A 59 33.76 -6.39 8.83
N HIS A 60 32.70 -7.13 9.20
CA HIS A 60 32.72 -8.14 10.26
C HIS A 60 31.64 -9.18 9.97
N GLU A 61 32.08 -10.44 9.99
CA GLU A 61 31.25 -11.65 9.90
C GLU A 61 30.10 -11.59 10.92
N MET A 62 28.87 -11.69 10.45
CA MET A 62 27.67 -11.92 11.25
C MET A 62 26.87 -13.04 10.62
N ASP A 63 26.24 -13.83 11.48
CA ASP A 63 25.51 -15.02 11.16
C ASP A 63 24.52 -14.83 10.00
N ASP A 64 24.64 -15.69 8.97
CA ASP A 64 23.96 -15.59 7.68
C ASP A 64 22.41 -15.63 7.74
N ASP A 65 21.83 -16.06 8.87
CA ASP A 65 20.39 -16.32 8.98
C ASP A 65 19.52 -15.05 9.14
N GLU A 66 20.04 -13.96 9.74
CA GLU A 66 19.29 -12.71 9.92
C GLU A 66 19.25 -11.83 8.65
N GLU A 67 20.31 -11.83 7.85
CA GLU A 67 20.34 -11.08 6.58
C GLU A 67 19.34 -11.63 5.56
N ASP A 68 19.10 -12.94 5.58
CA ASP A 68 18.25 -13.63 4.63
C ASP A 68 16.77 -13.28 4.77
N TYR A 69 16.29 -13.11 6.01
CA TYR A 69 14.88 -12.76 6.26
C TYR A 69 14.59 -11.30 5.94
N GLU A 70 15.47 -10.40 6.34
CA GLU A 70 15.33 -8.98 5.98
C GLU A 70 15.37 -8.78 4.46
N SER A 71 16.20 -9.55 3.76
CA SER A 71 16.21 -9.54 2.30
C SER A 71 14.90 -10.02 1.69
N SER A 72 14.37 -11.16 2.17
CA SER A 72 13.13 -11.72 1.66
C SER A 72 11.92 -10.84 1.97
N ALA A 73 11.88 -10.25 3.16
CA ALA A 73 10.82 -9.34 3.57
C ALA A 73 10.83 -8.01 2.78
N LYS A 74 12.03 -7.47 2.49
CA LYS A 74 12.16 -6.30 1.60
C LYS A 74 11.79 -6.65 0.16
N LEU A 75 12.08 -7.88 -0.27
CA LEU A 75 11.75 -8.36 -1.60
C LEU A 75 10.23 -8.49 -1.81
N LEU A 76 9.47 -8.78 -0.74
CA LEU A 76 8.01 -8.87 -0.77
C LEU A 76 7.29 -7.54 -0.46
N GLY A 77 8.01 -6.42 -0.44
CA GLY A 77 7.42 -5.10 -0.15
C GLY A 77 7.31 -4.77 1.33
N MET A 78 7.84 -5.62 2.23
CA MET A 78 7.79 -5.36 3.66
C MET A 78 8.79 -4.26 4.05
N SER A 79 8.32 -3.15 4.61
CA SER A 79 9.16 -2.09 5.14
C SER A 79 9.45 -2.32 6.63
N PHE A 80 10.70 -2.63 6.98
CA PHE A 80 11.13 -2.67 8.38
C PHE A 80 11.72 -1.34 8.81
N MET A 81 11.02 -0.62 9.69
CA MET A 81 11.65 0.47 10.43
C MET A 81 12.49 -0.11 11.58
N ASN A 82 13.80 -0.17 11.37
CA ASN A 82 14.75 -0.52 12.42
C ASN A 82 14.92 0.68 13.38
N ARG A 83 14.18 0.70 14.49
CA ARG A 83 14.52 1.53 15.65
C ARG A 83 15.43 0.74 16.57
N SER A 84 16.73 0.76 16.31
CA SER A 84 17.72 0.33 17.30
C SER A 84 17.86 1.39 18.38
N SER A 85 17.16 1.22 19.49
CA SER A 85 17.51 1.88 20.75
C SER A 85 18.71 1.17 21.36
N SER A 86 19.91 1.74 21.20
CA SER A 86 21.11 1.26 21.89
C SER A 86 21.02 1.53 23.39
N LEU A 87 20.57 0.56 24.15
CA LEU A 87 20.84 0.50 25.58
C LEU A 87 22.21 -0.17 25.80
N ARG A 88 23.24 0.67 25.97
CA ARG A 88 24.53 0.21 26.49
C ARG A 88 24.32 -0.27 27.90
N ASN A 89 24.26 -1.56 28.12
CA ASN A 89 24.46 -2.15 29.43
C ASN A 89 25.96 -2.28 29.70
N ASN A 90 26.48 -1.40 30.54
CA ASN A 90 27.76 -1.61 31.21
C ASN A 90 27.58 -2.72 32.26
N MET A 91 27.95 -3.94 31.92
CA MET A 91 28.17 -4.98 32.90
C MET A 91 29.58 -4.85 33.47
N SER A 92 29.71 -4.23 34.63
CA SER A 92 30.91 -4.37 35.46
C SER A 92 30.81 -5.65 36.27
N VAL A 93 31.80 -6.50 36.08
CA VAL A 93 32.03 -7.74 36.84
C VAL A 93 32.26 -7.39 38.29
N TYR A 94 31.36 -7.78 39.19
CA TYR A 94 31.64 -7.78 40.62
C TYR A 94 31.88 -9.22 41.11
N ARG A 95 33.10 -9.38 41.63
CA ARG A 95 33.61 -10.56 42.33
C ARG A 95 32.87 -10.73 43.66
N GLN A 96 32.38 -11.92 43.91
CA GLN A 96 31.79 -12.34 45.18
C GLN A 96 32.80 -12.24 46.31
N SER A 97 32.47 -11.50 47.37
CA SER A 97 33.07 -11.61 48.70
C SER A 97 31.92 -11.72 49.71
N SER A 98 32.04 -12.76 50.52
CA SER A 98 31.10 -13.19 51.53
C SER A 98 31.16 -12.33 52.81
N ASN A 99 30.04 -12.32 53.53
CA ASN A 99 29.83 -11.97 54.91
C ASN A 99 29.71 -10.46 55.26
N GLY A 100 28.48 -10.08 55.49
CA GLY A 100 28.13 -8.83 56.18
C GLY A 100 26.69 -8.93 56.71
N SER A 101 26.56 -9.10 58.01
CA SER A 101 25.29 -9.11 58.76
C SER A 101 24.46 -7.87 58.48
N CYS A 102 23.17 -8.05 58.17
CA CYS A 102 22.18 -6.97 58.15
C CYS A 102 22.03 -6.35 59.52
N SER A 103 22.64 -5.19 59.72
CA SER A 103 22.30 -4.32 60.84
C SER A 103 21.08 -3.47 60.44
N LEU A 104 20.01 -3.55 61.20
CA LEU A 104 18.86 -2.66 61.08
C LEU A 104 19.31 -1.19 61.15
N PRO A 105 18.84 -0.31 60.25
CA PRO A 105 19.20 1.11 60.31
C PRO A 105 18.74 1.70 61.63
N SER A 106 19.58 2.59 62.22
CA SER A 106 19.28 3.23 63.50
C SER A 106 17.95 3.98 63.40
N THR A 107 17.20 4.05 64.50
CA THR A 107 15.93 4.78 64.59
C THR A 107 15.99 6.20 64.06
N ARG A 108 17.16 6.86 64.14
CA ARG A 108 17.38 8.19 63.52
C ARG A 108 17.38 8.16 61.99
N THR A 109 17.94 7.14 61.38
CA THR A 109 17.96 6.99 59.89
C THR A 109 16.57 6.68 59.37
N MET A 110 15.81 5.85 60.08
CA MET A 110 14.40 5.55 59.71
C MET A 110 13.51 6.80 59.77
N VAL A 111 13.67 7.63 60.80
CA VAL A 111 12.93 8.88 60.96
C VAL A 111 13.27 9.88 59.83
N VAL A 112 14.55 9.99 59.48
CA VAL A 112 14.99 10.88 58.38
C VAL A 112 14.45 10.40 57.04
N CYS A 113 14.50 9.09 56.75
CA CYS A 113 13.94 8.55 55.51
C CYS A 113 12.41 8.71 55.44
N THR A 114 11.67 8.53 56.54
CA THR A 114 10.23 8.75 56.54
C THR A 114 9.86 10.21 56.34
N VAL A 115 10.62 11.15 56.93
CA VAL A 115 10.38 12.59 56.73
C VAL A 115 10.67 13.00 55.29
N ILE A 116 11.74 12.49 54.68
CA ILE A 116 12.04 12.75 53.25
C ILE A 116 10.92 12.17 52.33
N LEU A 117 10.42 10.96 52.63
CA LEU A 117 9.36 10.33 51.84
C LEU A 117 8.05 11.13 51.98
N VAL A 118 7.70 11.60 53.17
CA VAL A 118 6.51 12.44 53.38
C VAL A 118 6.62 13.77 52.65
N ILE A 119 7.81 14.41 52.68
CA ILE A 119 8.06 15.65 51.93
C ILE A 119 7.95 15.40 50.40
N ALA A 120 8.53 14.31 49.91
CA ALA A 120 8.43 13.96 48.50
C ALA A 120 6.97 13.70 48.05
N VAL A 121 6.21 12.96 48.85
CA VAL A 121 4.79 12.73 48.57
C VAL A 121 4.00 14.04 48.62
N ALA A 122 4.27 14.92 49.61
CA ALA A 122 3.63 16.22 49.73
C ALA A 122 3.95 17.12 48.51
N LEU A 123 5.20 17.11 48.02
CA LEU A 123 5.60 17.85 46.81
C LEU A 123 4.91 17.30 45.54
N ILE A 124 4.84 15.98 45.40
CA ILE A 124 4.11 15.34 44.28
C ILE A 124 2.64 15.72 44.34
N MET A 125 2.00 15.59 45.52
CA MET A 125 0.62 16.01 45.70
C MET A 125 0.40 17.51 45.43
N LEU A 126 1.35 18.35 45.81
CA LEU A 126 1.30 19.79 45.53
C LEU A 126 1.38 20.05 44.01
N ILE A 127 2.22 19.33 43.29
CA ILE A 127 2.33 19.43 41.83
C ILE A 127 1.03 18.97 41.15
N TYR A 128 0.41 17.90 41.66
CA TYR A 128 -0.87 17.40 41.09
C TYR A 128 -2.08 18.23 41.50
N LEU A 129 -2.07 18.89 42.67
CA LEU A 129 -3.18 19.70 43.16
C LEU A 129 -3.07 21.18 42.80
N LEU A 130 -1.90 21.67 42.36
CA LEU A 130 -1.80 23.01 41.81
C LEU A 130 -2.54 23.05 40.48
N PRO A 131 -3.56 23.92 40.34
CA PRO A 131 -4.22 24.11 39.05
C PRO A 131 -3.14 24.55 38.06
N LYS A 132 -3.06 23.88 36.89
CA LYS A 132 -2.21 24.27 35.75
C LYS A 132 -2.64 25.65 35.27
N CYS A 133 -2.10 26.71 35.83
CA CYS A 133 -2.33 28.08 35.41
C CYS A 133 -0.98 28.80 35.19
N THR A 134 -0.90 29.50 34.07
CA THR A 134 0.23 30.38 33.77
C THR A 134 0.05 31.70 34.53
N PHE A 135 1.03 32.09 35.34
CA PHE A 135 1.06 33.40 35.99
C PHE A 135 1.48 34.47 34.98
N THR A 136 0.56 35.39 34.71
CA THR A 136 0.86 36.64 34.01
C THR A 136 0.81 37.78 35.02
N LYS A 137 1.32 39.00 34.63
CA LYS A 137 1.33 40.17 35.48
C LYS A 137 -0.05 40.61 35.99
N GLU A 138 -1.14 40.04 35.46
CA GLU A 138 -2.52 40.37 35.78
C GLU A 138 -3.27 39.28 36.58
N GLY A 139 -2.58 38.23 37.07
CA GLY A 139 -3.17 37.17 37.88
C GLY A 139 -3.22 35.79 37.17
N CYS A 140 -3.74 34.79 37.90
CA CYS A 140 -3.85 33.42 37.41
C CYS A 140 -5.09 33.27 36.52
N HIS A 141 -4.91 33.21 35.20
CA HIS A 141 -5.99 32.87 34.30
C HIS A 141 -6.00 31.36 34.03
N LYS A 142 -7.09 30.70 34.40
CA LYS A 142 -7.38 29.35 33.97
C LYS A 142 -7.48 29.40 32.44
N LYS A 143 -6.51 28.81 31.71
CA LYS A 143 -6.65 28.61 30.28
C LYS A 143 -7.88 27.73 30.10
N ASN A 144 -9.00 28.32 29.78
CA ASN A 144 -10.07 27.56 29.16
C ASN A 144 -9.49 27.06 27.84
N HIS A 145 -9.22 25.76 27.76
CA HIS A 145 -9.09 25.09 26.48
C HIS A 145 -10.47 25.17 25.80
N THR A 146 -10.78 26.31 25.21
CA THR A 146 -11.62 26.30 24.04
C THR A 146 -10.82 25.49 23.04
N MET A 147 -11.28 24.28 22.72
CA MET A 147 -10.90 23.61 21.49
C MET A 147 -11.17 24.65 20.40
N GLU A 148 -10.12 25.36 19.95
CA GLU A 148 -10.19 26.05 18.68
C GLU A 148 -10.50 24.94 17.68
N LEU A 149 -11.70 24.94 17.16
CA LEU A 149 -12.06 24.15 16.01
C LEU A 149 -11.09 24.57 14.91
N ILE A 150 -10.02 23.77 14.72
CA ILE A 150 -9.10 23.98 13.62
C ILE A 150 -9.88 23.55 12.39
N TYR A 151 -10.50 24.52 11.74
CA TYR A 151 -11.12 24.30 10.43
C TYR A 151 -10.00 24.02 9.42
N PRO A 152 -10.10 22.95 8.62
CA PRO A 152 -9.12 22.69 7.59
C PRO A 152 -9.09 23.86 6.60
N LEU A 153 -7.88 24.38 6.32
CA LEU A 153 -7.67 25.49 5.40
C LEU A 153 -6.96 24.98 4.15
N ALA A 154 -7.51 25.30 3.00
CA ALA A 154 -6.87 25.07 1.72
C ALA A 154 -5.64 26.00 1.53
N THR A 155 -4.76 25.65 0.57
CA THR A 155 -3.55 26.42 0.25
C THR A 155 -3.81 27.89 -0.07
N ASN A 156 -5.00 28.23 -0.58
CA ASN A 156 -5.43 29.60 -0.89
C ASN A 156 -6.10 30.33 0.30
N GLY A 157 -6.08 29.74 1.50
CA GLY A 157 -6.67 30.31 2.73
C GLY A 157 -8.20 30.17 2.85
N LYS A 158 -8.89 29.57 1.87
CA LYS A 158 -10.31 29.27 1.98
C LYS A 158 -10.51 28.02 2.85
N LEU A 159 -11.69 27.92 3.46
CA LEU A 159 -12.08 26.73 4.22
C LEU A 159 -12.15 25.52 3.29
N PHE A 160 -11.42 24.46 3.63
CA PHE A 160 -11.52 23.20 2.90
C PHE A 160 -12.76 22.43 3.38
N PRO A 161 -13.61 21.92 2.49
CA PRO A 161 -14.93 21.43 2.86
C PRO A 161 -14.95 20.00 3.43
N TRP A 162 -13.79 19.45 3.79
CA TRP A 162 -13.63 18.10 4.35
C TRP A 162 -12.46 18.03 5.32
N ALA A 163 -12.59 17.28 6.42
CA ALA A 163 -11.58 17.27 7.48
C ALA A 163 -11.03 15.86 7.80
N LYS A 164 -11.52 14.81 7.10
CA LYS A 164 -11.11 13.43 7.37
C LYS A 164 -10.12 12.97 6.31
N ILE A 165 -9.26 12.02 6.69
CA ILE A 165 -8.34 11.37 5.74
C ILE A 165 -9.11 10.52 4.71
N ARG A 166 -10.10 9.71 5.16
CA ARG A 166 -11.00 8.95 4.27
C ARG A 166 -11.87 9.90 3.45
N LEU A 167 -12.05 9.59 2.17
CA LEU A 167 -12.94 10.36 1.30
C LEU A 167 -14.41 10.24 1.73
N PRO A 168 -15.25 11.26 1.43
CA PRO A 168 -16.68 11.16 1.66
C PRO A 168 -17.32 10.12 0.72
N SER A 169 -18.35 9.43 1.21
CA SER A 169 -19.09 8.41 0.45
C SER A 169 -20.27 8.98 -0.38
N ASP A 170 -20.40 10.30 -0.43
CA ASP A 170 -21.46 10.98 -1.17
C ASP A 170 -21.29 10.95 -2.69
N VAL A 171 -20.07 10.64 -3.16
CA VAL A 171 -19.69 10.53 -4.57
C VAL A 171 -18.88 9.26 -4.81
N VAL A 172 -19.22 8.50 -5.85
CA VAL A 172 -18.56 7.24 -6.19
C VAL A 172 -18.06 7.29 -7.63
N PRO A 173 -16.78 6.93 -7.91
CA PRO A 173 -16.25 6.86 -9.27
C PRO A 173 -16.81 5.66 -10.02
N LEU A 174 -17.05 5.81 -11.31
CA LEU A 174 -17.52 4.74 -12.20
C LEU A 174 -16.49 4.41 -13.29
N HIS A 175 -15.84 5.44 -13.84
CA HIS A 175 -14.93 5.30 -14.98
C HIS A 175 -13.91 6.43 -15.02
N TYR A 176 -12.67 6.09 -15.40
CA TYR A 176 -11.57 7.01 -15.66
C TYR A 176 -11.16 6.94 -17.14
N ASP A 177 -11.10 8.08 -17.83
CA ASP A 177 -10.39 8.23 -19.12
C ASP A 177 -9.10 9.02 -18.80
N LEU A 178 -7.97 8.31 -18.74
CA LEU A 178 -6.68 8.84 -18.33
C LEU A 178 -5.75 8.98 -19.53
N VAL A 179 -5.30 10.18 -19.80
CA VAL A 179 -4.31 10.50 -20.84
C VAL A 179 -3.05 10.99 -20.16
N LEU A 180 -1.91 10.35 -20.43
CA LEU A 180 -0.61 10.69 -19.89
C LEU A 180 0.39 10.94 -21.02
N GLN A 181 1.29 11.89 -20.80
CA GLN A 181 2.38 12.20 -21.72
C GLN A 181 3.70 12.37 -20.94
N PRO A 182 4.40 11.27 -20.61
CA PRO A 182 5.73 11.34 -20.04
C PRO A 182 6.75 11.79 -21.09
N ASN A 183 7.74 12.54 -20.63
CA ASN A 183 8.88 12.96 -21.42
C ASN A 183 10.17 12.53 -20.73
N LEU A 184 10.79 11.45 -21.20
CA LEU A 184 12.00 10.88 -20.61
C LEU A 184 13.27 11.71 -20.88
N THR A 185 13.19 12.78 -21.67
CA THR A 185 14.28 13.74 -21.84
C THR A 185 14.23 14.84 -20.77
N THR A 186 13.05 15.38 -20.50
CA THR A 186 12.85 16.43 -19.47
C THR A 186 12.53 15.86 -18.10
N LEU A 187 12.24 14.56 -18.01
CA LEU A 187 11.87 13.82 -16.80
C LEU A 187 10.60 14.38 -16.12
N LYS A 188 9.67 14.86 -16.95
CA LYS A 188 8.38 15.43 -16.56
C LYS A 188 7.26 14.71 -17.27
N PHE A 189 6.06 14.85 -16.75
CA PHE A 189 4.87 14.41 -17.45
C PHE A 189 3.73 15.42 -17.33
N SER A 190 2.84 15.39 -18.30
CA SER A 190 1.55 16.04 -18.24
C SER A 190 0.44 15.00 -18.38
N GLY A 191 -0.71 15.29 -17.82
CA GLY A 191 -1.85 14.39 -17.88
C GLY A 191 -3.17 15.14 -17.90
N SER A 192 -4.20 14.43 -18.34
CA SER A 192 -5.59 14.79 -18.13
C SER A 192 -6.37 13.56 -17.73
N VAL A 193 -7.26 13.73 -16.76
CA VAL A 193 -8.15 12.67 -16.31
C VAL A 193 -9.58 13.14 -16.37
N LYS A 194 -10.46 12.31 -16.98
CA LYS A 194 -11.90 12.47 -16.95
C LYS A 194 -12.47 11.38 -16.07
N ILE A 195 -13.10 11.77 -14.96
CA ILE A 195 -13.67 10.84 -13.99
C ILE A 195 -15.18 10.93 -14.07
N VAL A 196 -15.83 9.86 -14.50
CA VAL A 196 -17.28 9.75 -14.42
C VAL A 196 -17.63 9.32 -13.00
N VAL A 197 -18.44 10.12 -12.34
CA VAL A 197 -18.87 9.89 -10.96
C VAL A 197 -20.39 9.79 -10.87
N ASN A 198 -20.89 8.97 -9.95
CA ASN A 198 -22.28 8.91 -9.56
C ASN A 198 -22.48 9.59 -8.21
N ILE A 199 -23.55 10.37 -8.08
CA ILE A 199 -23.88 11.08 -6.85
C ILE A 199 -24.82 10.24 -5.99
N ILE A 200 -24.36 9.91 -4.79
CA ILE A 200 -25.12 9.12 -3.81
C ILE A 200 -25.93 10.02 -2.86
N GLN A 201 -25.38 11.20 -2.53
CA GLN A 201 -26.04 12.21 -1.74
C GLN A 201 -25.85 13.59 -2.38
N VAL A 202 -26.86 14.49 -2.28
CA VAL A 202 -26.76 15.85 -2.82
C VAL A 202 -25.53 16.55 -2.25
N THR A 203 -24.69 17.07 -3.13
CA THR A 203 -23.45 17.74 -2.74
C THR A 203 -23.11 18.89 -3.69
N TRP A 204 -22.27 19.85 -3.27
CA TRP A 204 -21.69 20.92 -4.10
C TRP A 204 -20.19 20.73 -4.28
N LYS A 205 -19.65 19.60 -3.84
CA LYS A 205 -18.22 19.33 -3.88
C LYS A 205 -17.95 17.88 -4.29
N ILE A 206 -16.82 17.68 -4.94
CA ILE A 206 -16.25 16.35 -5.19
C ILE A 206 -14.87 16.38 -4.56
N VAL A 207 -14.67 15.59 -3.50
CA VAL A 207 -13.36 15.45 -2.83
C VAL A 207 -12.67 14.22 -3.35
N LEU A 208 -11.41 14.36 -3.77
CA LEU A 208 -10.57 13.29 -4.26
C LEU A 208 -9.11 13.52 -3.84
N HIS A 209 -8.27 12.52 -4.02
CA HIS A 209 -6.85 12.60 -3.68
C HIS A 209 -6.02 13.19 -4.83
N SER A 210 -5.01 13.96 -4.48
CA SER A 210 -3.99 14.51 -5.39
C SER A 210 -2.76 14.92 -4.57
N SER A 211 -1.59 14.41 -4.91
CA SER A 211 -0.33 14.70 -4.22
C SER A 211 0.73 15.19 -5.20
N GLY A 212 1.30 16.37 -4.96
CA GLY A 212 2.40 16.91 -5.75
C GLY A 212 2.10 17.20 -7.23
N LEU A 213 0.82 17.23 -7.62
CA LEU A 213 0.39 17.54 -8.98
C LEU A 213 0.10 19.04 -9.12
N ASN A 214 0.64 19.66 -10.17
CA ASN A 214 0.30 21.04 -10.55
C ASN A 214 -0.97 21.03 -11.41
N ILE A 215 -2.14 21.25 -10.77
CA ILE A 215 -3.43 21.28 -11.44
C ILE A 215 -3.59 22.62 -12.15
N THR A 216 -3.86 22.56 -13.45
CA THR A 216 -3.98 23.75 -14.29
C THR A 216 -5.43 24.09 -14.63
N LYS A 217 -6.32 23.10 -14.64
CA LYS A 217 -7.73 23.26 -14.99
C LYS A 217 -8.60 22.19 -14.37
N ALA A 218 -9.78 22.59 -13.89
CA ALA A 218 -10.83 21.66 -13.48
C ALA A 218 -12.18 22.10 -14.10
N THR A 219 -12.93 21.13 -14.62
CA THR A 219 -14.29 21.37 -15.17
C THR A 219 -15.22 20.25 -14.73
N ILE A 220 -16.52 20.55 -14.68
CA ILE A 220 -17.58 19.57 -14.43
C ILE A 220 -18.60 19.63 -15.56
N THR A 221 -19.01 18.45 -16.03
CA THR A 221 -20.05 18.28 -17.05
C THR A 221 -21.12 17.34 -16.51
N SER A 222 -22.40 17.70 -16.63
CA SER A 222 -23.51 16.82 -16.26
C SER A 222 -23.74 15.72 -17.32
N ALA A 223 -24.24 14.57 -16.92
CA ALA A 223 -24.63 13.51 -17.85
C ALA A 223 -25.70 14.06 -18.82
N GLY A 224 -25.42 13.97 -20.14
CA GLY A 224 -26.28 14.54 -21.19
C GLY A 224 -26.05 16.03 -21.49
N GLY A 225 -25.22 16.72 -20.72
CA GLY A 225 -24.76 18.08 -21.03
C GLY A 225 -23.54 18.05 -21.94
N HIS A 226 -23.54 18.90 -22.97
CA HIS A 226 -22.37 19.05 -23.87
C HIS A 226 -21.43 20.17 -23.41
N GLN A 227 -21.81 20.95 -22.41
CA GLN A 227 -21.05 22.12 -21.98
C GLN A 227 -20.23 21.82 -20.71
N GLU A 228 -18.91 21.87 -20.83
CA GLU A 228 -17.99 21.86 -19.69
C GLU A 228 -18.12 23.19 -18.93
N LYS A 229 -18.45 23.11 -17.64
CA LYS A 229 -18.49 24.27 -16.74
C LYS A 229 -17.16 24.33 -15.98
N PRO A 230 -16.45 25.47 -15.98
CA PRO A 230 -15.29 25.65 -15.13
C PRO A 230 -15.67 25.44 -13.65
N ALA A 231 -14.81 24.75 -12.92
CA ALA A 231 -14.99 24.50 -11.49
C ALA A 231 -13.79 25.05 -10.71
N GLU A 232 -14.04 25.69 -9.61
CA GLU A 232 -13.00 26.05 -8.66
C GLU A 232 -12.50 24.77 -7.99
N PHE A 233 -11.21 24.68 -7.68
CA PHE A 233 -10.66 23.62 -6.86
C PHE A 233 -9.90 24.19 -5.67
N LEU A 234 -9.96 23.47 -4.57
CA LEU A 234 -9.26 23.77 -3.33
C LEU A 234 -8.29 22.62 -3.04
N GLU A 235 -7.06 22.94 -2.63
CA GLU A 235 -6.02 21.96 -2.32
C GLU A 235 -5.78 21.89 -0.81
N TYR A 236 -5.70 20.67 -0.28
CA TYR A 236 -5.41 20.39 1.13
C TYR A 236 -4.28 19.35 1.24
N PRO A 237 -3.01 19.79 1.18
CA PRO A 237 -1.84 18.92 1.13
C PRO A 237 -1.66 18.04 2.37
N LEU A 238 -2.19 18.44 3.52
CA LEU A 238 -2.08 17.65 4.77
C LEU A 238 -2.68 16.24 4.63
N HIS A 239 -3.71 16.08 3.80
CA HIS A 239 -4.34 14.79 3.52
C HIS A 239 -4.20 14.38 2.04
N ASP A 240 -3.32 15.02 1.27
CA ASP A 240 -3.21 14.82 -0.18
C ASP A 240 -4.56 14.91 -0.90
N GLN A 241 -5.41 15.87 -0.51
CA GLN A 241 -6.77 16.01 -1.03
C GLN A 241 -6.97 17.29 -1.83
N ILE A 242 -7.86 17.19 -2.81
CA ILE A 242 -8.45 18.34 -3.50
C ILE A 242 -9.97 18.25 -3.44
N ALA A 243 -10.62 19.41 -3.40
CA ALA A 243 -12.07 19.53 -3.52
C ALA A 243 -12.40 20.33 -4.77
N VAL A 244 -13.08 19.71 -5.73
CA VAL A 244 -13.62 20.37 -6.93
C VAL A 244 -15.01 20.88 -6.60
N MET A 245 -15.19 22.20 -6.64
CA MET A 245 -16.42 22.87 -6.23
C MET A 245 -17.36 23.01 -7.44
N ALA A 246 -18.51 22.37 -7.36
CA ALA A 246 -19.51 22.46 -8.42
C ALA A 246 -20.21 23.84 -8.39
N PRO A 247 -20.46 24.44 -9.55
CA PRO A 247 -21.18 25.71 -9.63
C PRO A 247 -22.65 25.63 -9.24
N GLU A 248 -23.21 24.41 -9.22
CA GLU A 248 -24.58 24.11 -8.82
C GLU A 248 -24.62 22.77 -8.08
N ALA A 249 -25.73 22.50 -7.38
CA ALA A 249 -25.92 21.23 -6.65
C ALA A 249 -25.86 20.02 -7.58
N LEU A 250 -25.06 19.02 -7.21
CA LEU A 250 -24.99 17.73 -7.87
C LEU A 250 -26.11 16.84 -7.30
N LEU A 251 -26.93 16.29 -8.17
CA LEU A 251 -28.17 15.61 -7.81
C LEU A 251 -28.00 14.10 -7.68
N VAL A 252 -28.64 13.51 -6.68
CA VAL A 252 -28.63 12.07 -6.41
C VAL A 252 -29.04 11.25 -7.62
N GLY A 253 -28.32 10.14 -7.86
CA GLY A 253 -28.57 9.22 -8.98
C GLY A 253 -28.16 9.74 -10.36
N GLN A 254 -27.61 10.95 -10.44
CA GLN A 254 -27.08 11.49 -11.69
C GLN A 254 -25.56 11.27 -11.78
N ASN A 255 -25.11 11.06 -13.01
CA ASN A 255 -23.69 10.97 -13.32
C ASN A 255 -23.16 12.34 -13.76
N TYR A 256 -21.95 12.64 -13.33
CA TYR A 256 -21.20 13.82 -13.74
C TYR A 256 -19.80 13.41 -14.19
N THR A 257 -19.20 14.19 -15.07
CA THR A 257 -17.80 14.01 -15.46
C THR A 257 -16.97 15.16 -14.92
N VAL A 258 -15.98 14.85 -14.10
CA VAL A 258 -14.94 15.78 -13.67
C VAL A 258 -13.76 15.63 -14.60
N ASN A 259 -13.32 16.72 -15.22
CA ASN A 259 -12.12 16.74 -16.06
C ASN A 259 -11.05 17.61 -15.39
N ILE A 260 -9.85 17.07 -15.19
CA ILE A 260 -8.73 17.75 -14.54
C ILE A 260 -7.50 17.63 -15.45
N GLU A 261 -6.88 18.78 -15.75
CA GLU A 261 -5.61 18.85 -16.46
C GLU A 261 -4.49 19.20 -15.48
N TYR A 262 -3.35 18.51 -15.57
CA TYR A 262 -2.27 18.62 -14.60
C TYR A 262 -0.90 18.28 -15.20
N SER A 263 0.15 18.61 -14.45
CA SER A 263 1.52 18.24 -14.77
C SER A 263 2.34 18.00 -13.50
N SER A 264 3.41 17.19 -13.61
CA SER A 264 4.36 16.97 -12.53
C SER A 264 5.72 16.50 -13.07
N ASN A 265 6.67 16.29 -12.16
CA ASN A 265 7.93 15.60 -12.45
C ASN A 265 7.74 14.08 -12.29
N LEU A 266 8.50 13.29 -13.07
CA LEU A 266 8.65 11.87 -12.75
C LEU A 266 9.39 11.75 -11.41
N SER A 267 8.86 10.90 -10.52
CA SER A 267 9.39 10.74 -9.16
C SER A 267 10.81 10.14 -9.16
N ASP A 268 11.60 10.51 -8.15
CA ASP A 268 12.91 9.94 -7.84
C ASP A 268 12.86 8.90 -6.70
N THR A 269 11.66 8.65 -6.12
CA THR A 269 11.51 7.88 -4.88
C THR A 269 11.05 6.44 -5.09
N TYR A 270 10.98 5.96 -6.32
CA TYR A 270 10.44 4.64 -6.68
C TYR A 270 8.94 4.45 -6.38
N TYR A 271 8.22 5.50 -5.96
CA TYR A 271 6.77 5.52 -5.75
C TYR A 271 6.08 6.49 -6.70
N GLY A 272 4.80 6.24 -6.99
CA GLY A 272 4.04 7.02 -7.95
C GLY A 272 4.44 6.69 -9.39
N PHE A 273 4.46 7.68 -10.26
CA PHE A 273 5.02 7.57 -11.61
C PHE A 273 6.47 8.01 -11.57
N TYR A 274 7.39 7.04 -11.52
CA TYR A 274 8.80 7.26 -11.24
C TYR A 274 9.71 6.94 -12.44
N LYS A 275 10.95 7.41 -12.38
CA LYS A 275 11.97 7.21 -13.38
C LYS A 275 13.13 6.40 -12.84
N ILE A 276 13.72 5.58 -13.71
CA ILE A 276 14.92 4.80 -13.45
C ILE A 276 15.87 5.02 -14.63
N SER A 277 17.18 5.01 -14.37
CA SER A 277 18.18 5.01 -15.42
C SER A 277 18.96 3.71 -15.44
N TYR A 278 19.18 3.18 -16.62
CA TYR A 278 20.06 2.02 -16.83
C TYR A 278 21.04 2.29 -17.97
N LYS A 279 22.08 1.47 -18.11
CA LYS A 279 23.04 1.56 -19.20
C LYS A 279 22.72 0.48 -20.23
N ASP A 280 22.63 0.88 -21.51
CA ASP A 280 22.51 -0.08 -22.61
C ASP A 280 23.86 -0.77 -22.91
N GLU A 281 23.86 -1.73 -23.83
CA GLU A 281 25.09 -2.48 -24.27
C GLU A 281 26.24 -1.58 -24.68
N ASN A 282 25.95 -0.36 -25.11
CA ASN A 282 26.94 0.63 -25.51
C ASN A 282 27.35 1.57 -24.36
N SER A 283 27.00 1.22 -23.11
CA SER A 283 27.20 2.04 -21.90
C SER A 283 26.49 3.40 -21.95
N LYS A 284 25.52 3.58 -22.85
CA LYS A 284 24.72 4.79 -22.95
C LYS A 284 23.60 4.76 -21.91
N GLN A 285 23.43 5.85 -21.17
CA GLN A 285 22.33 6.00 -20.23
C GLN A 285 21.00 6.03 -20.98
N ARG A 286 20.07 5.20 -20.52
CA ARG A 286 18.67 5.11 -20.95
C ARG A 286 17.75 5.37 -19.78
N TRP A 287 16.57 5.86 -20.07
CA TRP A 287 15.56 6.10 -19.07
C TRP A 287 14.40 5.12 -19.23
N PHE A 288 13.90 4.71 -18.11
CA PHE A 288 12.76 3.82 -17.93
C PHE A 288 11.76 4.56 -17.02
N ALA A 289 10.49 4.58 -17.35
CA ALA A 289 9.45 5.11 -16.47
C ALA A 289 8.44 4.02 -16.15
N ALA A 290 8.13 3.86 -14.88
CA ALA A 290 7.21 2.85 -14.38
C ALA A 290 6.35 3.40 -13.23
N THR A 291 5.36 2.64 -12.84
CA THR A 291 4.47 2.98 -11.72
C THR A 291 4.67 2.01 -10.55
N GLN A 292 4.54 2.56 -9.33
CA GLN A 292 4.33 1.84 -8.07
C GLN A 292 3.29 2.63 -7.28
N PHE A 293 2.06 2.14 -7.23
CA PHE A 293 0.95 2.91 -6.65
C PHE A 293 0.49 2.42 -5.29
N GLU A 294 0.74 1.18 -4.95
CA GLU A 294 0.44 0.67 -3.62
C GLU A 294 1.41 1.26 -2.58
N PRO A 295 0.86 1.66 -1.41
CA PRO A 295 -0.56 1.64 -1.06
C PRO A 295 -1.36 2.87 -1.52
N VAL A 296 -0.78 4.09 -1.58
CA VAL A 296 -1.52 5.36 -1.73
C VAL A 296 -0.82 6.33 -2.68
N ALA A 297 -0.09 5.83 -3.66
CA ALA A 297 0.72 6.66 -4.55
C ALA A 297 0.10 6.90 -5.94
N ALA A 298 -1.07 6.34 -6.27
CA ALA A 298 -1.77 6.67 -7.52
C ALA A 298 -2.11 8.18 -7.59
N ARG A 299 -2.44 8.78 -6.45
CA ARG A 299 -2.70 10.22 -6.29
C ARG A 299 -1.54 11.15 -6.69
N SER A 300 -0.31 10.63 -6.77
CA SER A 300 0.85 11.38 -7.24
C SER A 300 1.05 11.32 -8.76
N ALA A 301 0.32 10.44 -9.44
CA ALA A 301 0.35 10.28 -10.89
C ALA A 301 -0.87 10.87 -11.59
N PHE A 302 -2.04 10.83 -10.96
CA PHE A 302 -3.27 11.43 -11.43
C PHE A 302 -4.26 11.66 -10.28
N PRO A 303 -5.09 12.74 -10.32
CA PRO A 303 -6.14 12.94 -9.33
C PRO A 303 -7.16 11.78 -9.37
N CYS A 304 -7.46 11.18 -8.21
CA CYS A 304 -8.31 9.98 -8.15
C CYS A 304 -8.95 9.77 -6.77
N PHE A 305 -9.90 8.85 -6.70
CA PHE A 305 -10.45 8.30 -5.45
C PHE A 305 -9.53 7.16 -4.98
N ASP A 306 -8.42 7.53 -4.35
CA ASP A 306 -7.31 6.63 -4.05
C ASP A 306 -7.53 5.85 -2.75
N GLU A 307 -8.59 5.05 -2.74
CA GLU A 307 -8.94 4.09 -1.67
C GLU A 307 -9.36 2.76 -2.30
N PRO A 308 -9.00 1.61 -1.70
CA PRO A 308 -9.24 0.29 -2.30
C PRO A 308 -10.70 0.01 -2.67
N ALA A 309 -11.66 0.50 -1.87
CA ALA A 309 -13.09 0.29 -2.08
C ALA A 309 -13.67 1.04 -3.30
N PHE A 310 -13.03 2.13 -3.74
CA PHE A 310 -13.52 2.92 -4.88
C PHE A 310 -13.10 2.32 -6.24
N LYS A 311 -13.52 1.07 -6.49
CA LYS A 311 -13.25 0.40 -7.76
C LYS A 311 -14.00 1.06 -8.92
N ALA A 312 -13.28 1.31 -10.00
CA ALA A 312 -13.82 1.84 -11.26
C ALA A 312 -13.15 1.17 -12.47
N THR A 313 -13.66 1.44 -13.65
CA THR A 313 -13.00 1.04 -14.91
C THR A 313 -12.05 2.13 -15.39
N PHE A 314 -10.98 1.74 -16.11
CA PHE A 314 -9.96 2.66 -16.59
C PHE A 314 -9.74 2.49 -18.10
N LEU A 315 -9.81 3.59 -18.84
CA LEU A 315 -9.33 3.71 -20.22
C LEU A 315 -8.02 4.51 -20.17
N ILE A 316 -6.92 3.82 -20.42
CA ILE A 316 -5.57 4.42 -20.32
C ILE A 316 -5.06 4.73 -21.73
N LYS A 317 -4.53 5.94 -21.90
CA LYS A 317 -3.89 6.41 -23.13
C LYS A 317 -2.54 7.04 -22.79
N ILE A 318 -1.49 6.61 -23.49
CA ILE A 318 -0.12 7.10 -23.22
C ILE A 318 0.46 7.67 -24.52
N LYS A 319 0.83 8.96 -24.48
CA LYS A 319 1.57 9.62 -25.55
C LYS A 319 3.07 9.46 -25.27
N ARG A 320 3.81 8.88 -26.20
CA ARG A 320 5.22 8.55 -26.06
C ARG A 320 6.04 8.83 -27.32
N ASP A 321 7.35 8.87 -27.19
CA ASP A 321 8.26 8.77 -28.33
C ASP A 321 8.01 7.45 -29.08
N GLU A 322 7.98 7.48 -30.42
CA GLU A 322 7.71 6.30 -31.25
C GLU A 322 8.73 5.16 -31.05
N LYS A 323 9.95 5.49 -30.59
CA LYS A 323 11.05 4.53 -30.35
C LYS A 323 10.89 3.72 -29.06
N LEU A 324 10.01 4.14 -28.18
CA LEU A 324 9.76 3.46 -26.91
C LEU A 324 8.56 2.51 -27.05
N SER A 325 8.38 1.63 -26.11
CA SER A 325 7.22 0.78 -25.93
C SER A 325 6.43 1.20 -24.69
N THR A 326 5.15 0.88 -24.66
CA THR A 326 4.32 1.02 -23.45
C THR A 326 3.63 -0.29 -23.12
N LEU A 327 3.52 -0.56 -21.83
CA LEU A 327 2.68 -1.60 -21.24
C LEU A 327 1.67 -0.95 -20.30
N SER A 328 0.52 -1.58 -20.11
CA SER A 328 -0.47 -1.22 -19.11
C SER A 328 -1.27 -2.44 -18.69
N ASN A 329 -2.22 -2.29 -17.77
CA ASN A 329 -3.07 -3.38 -17.25
C ASN A 329 -3.73 -4.20 -18.38
N MET A 330 -4.27 -3.52 -19.40
CA MET A 330 -5.02 -4.15 -20.48
C MET A 330 -4.20 -4.27 -21.77
N PRO A 331 -4.61 -5.13 -22.70
CA PRO A 331 -4.00 -5.20 -24.04
C PRO A 331 -4.05 -3.84 -24.74
N LYS A 332 -3.03 -3.56 -25.57
CA LYS A 332 -2.99 -2.38 -26.40
C LYS A 332 -4.01 -2.53 -27.54
N LYS A 333 -4.94 -1.60 -27.63
CA LYS A 333 -5.99 -1.56 -28.65
C LYS A 333 -5.53 -0.93 -29.95
N ALA A 334 -4.82 0.19 -29.86
CA ALA A 334 -4.36 0.95 -31.03
C ALA A 334 -3.15 1.81 -30.72
N THR A 335 -2.35 2.09 -31.74
CA THR A 335 -1.31 3.12 -31.72
C THR A 335 -1.63 4.13 -32.82
N THR A 336 -1.75 5.40 -32.48
CA THR A 336 -2.08 6.48 -33.42
C THR A 336 -0.99 7.54 -33.43
N PRO A 337 -0.52 7.99 -34.62
CA PRO A 337 0.40 9.12 -34.71
C PRO A 337 -0.24 10.40 -34.18
N VAL A 338 0.51 11.19 -33.42
CA VAL A 338 0.05 12.50 -32.91
C VAL A 338 0.75 13.62 -33.69
N ALA A 339 2.01 13.83 -33.47
CA ALA A 339 2.87 14.78 -34.20
C ALA A 339 4.34 14.61 -33.75
N ASN A 340 5.29 15.04 -34.60
CA ASN A 340 6.71 15.18 -34.24
C ASN A 340 7.36 13.93 -33.63
N GLY A 341 7.07 12.73 -34.14
CA GLY A 341 7.62 11.47 -33.62
C GLY A 341 6.99 11.01 -32.31
N ILE A 342 5.87 11.64 -31.91
CA ILE A 342 5.05 11.21 -30.77
C ILE A 342 3.87 10.38 -31.31
N VAL A 343 3.65 9.24 -30.68
CA VAL A 343 2.50 8.36 -30.92
C VAL A 343 1.69 8.23 -29.63
N GLN A 344 0.41 7.95 -29.77
CA GLN A 344 -0.48 7.64 -28.65
C GLN A 344 -0.88 6.18 -28.71
N ASP A 345 -0.56 5.45 -27.66
CA ASP A 345 -1.08 4.12 -27.41
C ASP A 345 -2.39 4.23 -26.62
N GLU A 346 -3.44 3.56 -27.10
CA GLU A 346 -4.71 3.39 -26.39
C GLU A 346 -4.85 1.93 -25.99
N PHE A 347 -5.19 1.68 -24.74
CA PHE A 347 -5.43 0.35 -24.20
C PHE A 347 -6.93 0.05 -24.14
N PHE A 348 -7.31 -1.24 -24.06
CA PHE A 348 -8.71 -1.58 -23.80
C PHE A 348 -9.13 -1.10 -22.41
N VAL A 349 -10.44 -0.93 -22.22
CA VAL A 349 -10.99 -0.55 -20.90
C VAL A 349 -10.81 -1.70 -19.93
N SER A 350 -10.34 -1.39 -18.71
CA SER A 350 -10.13 -2.39 -17.66
C SER A 350 -11.45 -2.92 -17.08
N LEU A 351 -11.35 -4.03 -16.36
CA LEU A 351 -12.38 -4.41 -15.39
C LEU A 351 -12.43 -3.37 -14.27
N LYS A 352 -13.46 -3.43 -13.41
CA LYS A 352 -13.52 -2.60 -12.21
C LYS A 352 -12.40 -3.02 -11.26
N MET A 353 -11.50 -2.11 -10.95
CA MET A 353 -10.36 -2.34 -10.06
C MET A 353 -10.05 -1.10 -9.23
N SER A 354 -9.28 -1.29 -8.17
CA SER A 354 -8.78 -0.24 -7.30
C SER A 354 -7.68 0.59 -7.99
N THR A 355 -7.50 1.83 -7.58
CA THR A 355 -6.49 2.74 -8.14
C THR A 355 -5.07 2.24 -7.94
N TYR A 356 -4.76 1.61 -6.79
CA TYR A 356 -3.43 1.10 -6.49
C TYR A 356 -2.95 -0.01 -7.47
N LEU A 357 -3.88 -0.68 -8.18
CA LEU A 357 -3.59 -1.70 -9.18
C LEU A 357 -3.39 -1.14 -10.59
N VAL A 358 -3.60 0.15 -10.81
CA VAL A 358 -3.33 0.79 -12.10
C VAL A 358 -1.83 0.82 -12.34
N ALA A 359 -1.41 0.37 -13.52
CA ALA A 359 0.00 0.33 -13.87
C ALA A 359 0.25 0.69 -15.32
N PHE A 360 1.41 1.31 -15.57
CA PHE A 360 1.94 1.53 -16.90
C PHE A 360 3.46 1.67 -16.89
N VAL A 361 4.07 1.23 -17.97
CA VAL A 361 5.51 1.28 -18.19
C VAL A 361 5.79 1.94 -19.54
N VAL A 362 6.82 2.77 -19.61
CA VAL A 362 7.32 3.42 -20.82
C VAL A 362 8.83 3.20 -20.91
N ALA A 363 9.26 2.31 -21.81
CA ALA A 363 10.66 1.91 -21.92
C ALA A 363 10.97 1.25 -23.26
N ASP A 364 12.25 0.94 -23.50
CA ASP A 364 12.67 0.03 -24.57
C ASP A 364 12.70 -1.41 -24.02
N LEU A 365 11.65 -2.19 -24.31
CA LEU A 365 11.45 -3.54 -23.80
C LEU A 365 11.35 -4.56 -24.92
N LYS A 366 11.78 -5.79 -24.61
CA LYS A 366 11.57 -7.00 -25.41
C LYS A 366 10.86 -8.04 -24.54
N ASN A 367 10.21 -9.00 -25.18
CA ASN A 367 9.49 -10.07 -24.48
C ASN A 367 9.60 -11.41 -25.19
N ILE A 368 9.34 -12.46 -24.44
CA ILE A 368 8.90 -13.75 -24.94
C ILE A 368 7.50 -14.02 -24.40
N SER A 369 6.71 -14.80 -25.14
CA SER A 369 5.30 -15.01 -24.82
C SER A 369 4.89 -16.44 -25.06
N ARG A 370 3.88 -16.90 -24.31
CA ARG A 370 3.25 -18.20 -24.49
C ARG A 370 1.73 -18.04 -24.41
N GLN A 371 1.03 -18.58 -25.40
CA GLN A 371 -0.42 -18.64 -25.39
C GLN A 371 -0.87 -19.79 -24.50
N THR A 372 -1.71 -19.52 -23.52
CA THR A 372 -2.47 -20.51 -22.75
C THR A 372 -3.88 -20.65 -23.34
N ASN A 373 -4.70 -21.52 -22.74
CA ASN A 373 -6.09 -21.70 -23.19
C ASN A 373 -6.93 -20.42 -23.03
N ALA A 374 -6.59 -19.56 -22.06
CA ALA A 374 -7.39 -18.38 -21.71
C ALA A 374 -6.67 -17.05 -22.02
N SER A 375 -5.34 -16.99 -21.86
CA SER A 375 -4.61 -15.73 -21.84
C SER A 375 -3.26 -15.84 -22.52
N LEU A 376 -2.75 -14.73 -23.07
CA LEU A 376 -1.38 -14.61 -23.52
C LEU A 376 -0.50 -14.20 -22.33
N VAL A 377 0.41 -15.08 -21.91
CA VAL A 377 1.39 -14.78 -20.87
C VAL A 377 2.68 -14.28 -21.52
N SER A 378 3.18 -13.13 -21.10
CA SER A 378 4.40 -12.53 -21.64
C SER A 378 5.34 -12.09 -20.52
N VAL A 379 6.64 -12.31 -20.70
CA VAL A 379 7.67 -11.78 -19.78
C VAL A 379 8.54 -10.79 -20.54
N TYR A 380 8.61 -9.59 -19.98
CA TYR A 380 9.33 -8.44 -20.56
C TYR A 380 10.58 -8.13 -19.77
N ALA A 381 11.65 -7.80 -20.47
CA ALA A 381 12.90 -7.27 -19.91
C ALA A 381 13.54 -6.26 -20.85
N ILE A 382 14.55 -5.55 -20.36
CA ILE A 382 15.45 -4.79 -21.22
C ILE A 382 16.15 -5.75 -22.21
N PRO A 383 16.55 -5.30 -23.40
CA PRO A 383 17.11 -6.17 -24.44
C PRO A 383 18.26 -7.06 -23.97
N GLN A 384 19.11 -6.56 -23.07
CA GLN A 384 20.27 -7.28 -22.54
C GLN A 384 19.91 -8.51 -21.68
N HIS A 385 18.76 -8.51 -21.04
CA HIS A 385 18.31 -9.56 -20.11
C HIS A 385 17.24 -10.49 -20.70
N LEU A 386 16.95 -10.36 -22.01
CA LEU A 386 15.91 -11.17 -22.65
C LEU A 386 16.15 -12.68 -22.59
N ASN A 387 17.41 -13.11 -22.54
CA ASN A 387 17.79 -14.51 -22.42
C ASN A 387 17.57 -15.12 -21.03
N GLN A 388 17.18 -14.32 -20.04
CA GLN A 388 16.98 -14.75 -18.64
C GLN A 388 15.49 -14.88 -18.26
N VAL A 389 14.56 -14.65 -19.19
CA VAL A 389 13.11 -14.60 -18.90
C VAL A 389 12.37 -15.93 -19.08
N GLU A 390 13.03 -16.97 -19.67
CA GLU A 390 12.39 -18.25 -20.01
C GLU A 390 11.84 -18.97 -18.79
N TYR A 391 12.64 -19.04 -17.72
CA TYR A 391 12.22 -19.70 -16.47
C TYR A 391 10.96 -19.04 -15.87
N ALA A 392 10.92 -17.73 -15.84
CA ALA A 392 9.77 -16.97 -15.33
C ALA A 392 8.51 -17.23 -16.17
N LEU A 393 8.65 -17.33 -17.50
CA LEU A 393 7.53 -17.62 -18.40
C LEU A 393 6.97 -19.03 -18.12
N ASP A 394 7.83 -20.04 -18.03
CA ASP A 394 7.42 -21.43 -17.76
C ASP A 394 6.74 -21.56 -16.41
N THR A 395 7.30 -20.93 -15.39
CA THR A 395 6.77 -20.90 -14.02
C THR A 395 5.41 -20.22 -13.98
N SER A 396 5.28 -19.05 -14.61
CA SER A 396 4.02 -18.29 -14.62
C SER A 396 2.88 -19.05 -15.29
N VAL A 397 3.16 -19.74 -16.40
CA VAL A 397 2.13 -20.53 -17.10
C VAL A 397 1.63 -21.68 -16.22
N LYS A 398 2.53 -22.43 -15.58
CA LYS A 398 2.16 -23.54 -14.70
C LYS A 398 1.34 -23.09 -13.50
N LEU A 399 1.77 -21.99 -12.85
CA LEU A 399 1.09 -21.44 -11.68
C LEU A 399 -0.27 -20.85 -12.03
N LEU A 400 -0.37 -20.14 -13.16
CA LEU A 400 -1.65 -19.59 -13.64
C LEU A 400 -2.67 -20.71 -13.91
N GLU A 401 -2.26 -21.79 -14.57
CA GLU A 401 -3.09 -22.95 -14.81
C GLU A 401 -3.50 -23.65 -13.50
N PHE A 402 -2.57 -23.79 -12.56
CA PHE A 402 -2.86 -24.35 -11.25
C PHE A 402 -3.91 -23.53 -10.50
N TYR A 403 -3.74 -22.22 -10.36
CA TYR A 403 -4.70 -21.39 -9.63
C TYR A 403 -6.08 -21.36 -10.27
N GLN A 404 -6.19 -21.29 -11.60
CA GLN A 404 -7.47 -21.38 -12.30
C GLN A 404 -8.21 -22.69 -12.01
N ASN A 405 -7.47 -23.80 -12.00
CA ASN A 405 -8.02 -25.13 -11.72
C ASN A 405 -8.37 -25.29 -10.23
N TYR A 406 -7.56 -24.77 -9.33
CA TYR A 406 -7.77 -24.87 -7.90
C TYR A 406 -8.97 -24.05 -7.44
N PHE A 407 -9.05 -22.78 -7.86
CA PHE A 407 -10.16 -21.90 -7.48
C PHE A 407 -11.44 -22.13 -8.28
N LEU A 408 -11.39 -22.87 -9.38
CA LEU A 408 -12.47 -23.04 -10.34
C LEU A 408 -12.98 -21.68 -10.87
N ILE A 409 -12.13 -20.68 -10.92
CA ILE A 409 -12.38 -19.33 -11.40
C ILE A 409 -11.28 -19.00 -12.41
N SER A 410 -11.68 -18.84 -13.67
CA SER A 410 -10.75 -18.46 -14.73
C SER A 410 -10.16 -17.09 -14.50
N TYR A 411 -8.89 -16.91 -14.85
CA TYR A 411 -8.27 -15.58 -14.93
C TYR A 411 -9.03 -14.71 -15.93
N PRO A 412 -9.50 -13.51 -15.55
CA PRO A 412 -10.50 -12.81 -16.34
C PRO A 412 -9.94 -11.93 -17.49
N LEU A 413 -8.60 -11.79 -17.58
CA LEU A 413 -7.98 -10.92 -18.59
C LEU A 413 -7.41 -11.74 -19.75
N GLU A 414 -7.42 -11.17 -20.97
CA GLU A 414 -6.88 -11.80 -22.17
C GLU A 414 -5.36 -11.89 -22.20
N LYS A 415 -4.68 -11.15 -21.32
CA LYS A 415 -3.23 -11.16 -21.21
C LYS A 415 -2.77 -11.08 -19.76
N LEU A 416 -1.55 -11.58 -19.52
CA LEU A 416 -0.80 -11.43 -18.30
C LEU A 416 0.65 -11.10 -18.66
N ASP A 417 1.06 -9.87 -18.40
CA ASP A 417 2.42 -9.42 -18.62
C ASP A 417 3.17 -9.36 -17.27
N LEU A 418 4.37 -9.92 -17.25
CA LEU A 418 5.34 -9.79 -16.17
C LEU A 418 6.49 -8.94 -16.71
N VAL A 419 6.93 -7.93 -15.97
CA VAL A 419 8.00 -7.05 -16.44
C VAL A 419 9.10 -6.89 -15.40
N ALA A 420 10.34 -7.22 -15.80
CA ALA A 420 11.54 -6.95 -15.02
C ALA A 420 11.90 -5.47 -15.10
N ILE A 421 11.90 -4.81 -13.96
CA ILE A 421 12.22 -3.39 -13.83
C ILE A 421 13.61 -3.24 -13.20
N PRO A 422 14.55 -2.57 -13.86
CA PRO A 422 15.84 -2.24 -13.26
C PRO A 422 15.63 -1.46 -11.95
N ASP A 423 16.36 -1.84 -10.89
CA ASP A 423 16.39 -1.11 -9.62
C ASP A 423 14.99 -0.89 -8.97
N PHE A 424 14.10 -1.89 -9.07
CA PHE A 424 12.80 -1.87 -8.43
C PHE A 424 12.95 -2.07 -6.91
N GLN A 425 12.25 -1.26 -6.09
CA GLN A 425 12.48 -1.26 -4.64
C GLN A 425 11.86 -2.46 -3.93
N SER A 426 10.63 -2.83 -4.28
CA SER A 426 9.95 -4.02 -3.77
C SER A 426 10.41 -5.29 -4.49
N GLY A 427 9.96 -6.46 -4.07
CA GLY A 427 10.17 -7.71 -4.80
C GLY A 427 9.39 -7.73 -6.10
N ALA A 428 8.09 -7.47 -5.99
CA ALA A 428 7.17 -7.35 -7.11
C ALA A 428 5.94 -6.51 -6.73
N MET A 429 4.96 -6.42 -7.63
CA MET A 429 3.66 -5.76 -7.42
C MET A 429 2.62 -6.37 -8.35
N GLU A 430 1.49 -6.75 -7.78
CA GLU A 430 0.41 -7.52 -8.40
C GLU A 430 -0.47 -6.75 -9.38
N ASN A 431 -0.07 -5.63 -9.94
CA ASN A 431 -0.92 -4.81 -10.82
C ASN A 431 -1.69 -5.67 -11.82
N TRP A 432 -3.03 -5.54 -11.84
CA TRP A 432 -3.89 -6.46 -12.56
C TRP A 432 -3.59 -6.50 -14.06
N GLY A 433 -3.02 -7.62 -14.52
CA GLY A 433 -2.61 -7.84 -15.90
C GLY A 433 -1.22 -7.33 -16.29
N LEU A 434 -0.54 -6.57 -15.44
CA LEU A 434 0.83 -6.07 -15.64
C LEU A 434 1.61 -6.14 -14.33
N ILE A 435 2.07 -7.32 -13.96
CA ILE A 435 2.84 -7.53 -12.74
C ILE A 435 4.25 -7.00 -12.94
N THR A 436 4.69 -6.12 -12.04
CA THR A 436 6.03 -5.54 -12.07
C THR A 436 6.94 -6.26 -11.09
N PHE A 437 8.18 -6.50 -11.47
CA PHE A 437 9.15 -7.26 -10.68
C PHE A 437 10.48 -6.54 -10.61
N ARG A 438 11.18 -6.71 -9.52
CA ARG A 438 12.63 -6.50 -9.46
C ARG A 438 13.31 -7.52 -10.38
N GLU A 439 14.40 -7.15 -11.03
CA GLU A 439 15.13 -8.07 -11.90
C GLU A 439 15.55 -9.36 -11.19
N SER A 440 16.03 -9.28 -9.94
CA SER A 440 16.48 -10.45 -9.16
C SER A 440 15.35 -11.41 -8.73
N THR A 441 14.08 -11.00 -8.79
CA THR A 441 12.93 -11.81 -8.46
C THR A 441 12.16 -12.33 -9.69
N LEU A 442 12.69 -12.07 -10.88
CA LEU A 442 12.09 -12.55 -12.13
C LEU A 442 13.10 -13.21 -13.08
N LEU A 443 14.32 -12.66 -13.17
CA LEU A 443 15.31 -13.07 -14.16
C LEU A 443 16.17 -14.22 -13.63
N PHE A 444 16.27 -15.30 -14.40
CA PHE A 444 17.07 -16.48 -14.08
C PHE A 444 18.12 -16.71 -15.16
N ASP A 445 19.40 -16.64 -14.79
CA ASP A 445 20.51 -17.01 -15.65
C ASP A 445 21.08 -18.35 -15.19
N SER A 446 20.97 -19.37 -16.03
CA SER A 446 21.44 -20.73 -15.72
C SER A 446 22.94 -20.84 -15.42
N ASN A 447 23.74 -19.82 -15.78
CA ASN A 447 25.20 -19.82 -15.55
C ASN A 447 25.59 -19.14 -14.24
N THR A 448 24.76 -18.21 -13.73
CA THR A 448 25.12 -17.36 -12.59
C THR A 448 24.12 -17.44 -11.44
N SER A 449 22.84 -17.75 -11.70
CA SER A 449 21.82 -17.87 -10.67
C SER A 449 21.93 -19.18 -9.90
N SER A 450 21.73 -19.10 -8.59
CA SER A 450 21.77 -20.25 -7.69
C SER A 450 20.41 -20.98 -7.63
N ALA A 451 20.37 -22.15 -6.99
CA ALA A 451 19.12 -22.85 -6.68
C ALA A 451 18.21 -22.01 -5.76
N ARG A 452 18.79 -21.21 -4.87
CA ARG A 452 18.08 -20.28 -4.00
C ARG A 452 17.41 -19.17 -4.80
N ASP A 453 18.11 -18.56 -5.77
CA ASP A 453 17.52 -17.55 -6.66
C ASP A 453 16.33 -18.15 -7.43
N LYS A 454 16.49 -19.38 -7.92
CA LYS A 454 15.43 -20.10 -8.60
C LYS A 454 14.19 -20.28 -7.72
N LYS A 455 14.38 -20.68 -6.45
CA LYS A 455 13.32 -20.84 -5.45
C LYS A 455 12.63 -19.50 -5.16
N LEU A 456 13.41 -18.44 -4.94
CA LEU A 456 12.90 -17.09 -4.71
C LEU A 456 12.07 -16.57 -5.88
N ILE A 457 12.55 -16.71 -7.11
CA ILE A 457 11.81 -16.31 -8.32
C ILE A 457 10.47 -17.05 -8.40
N THR A 458 10.47 -18.37 -8.12
CA THR A 458 9.23 -19.17 -8.11
C THR A 458 8.26 -18.69 -7.05
N ALA A 459 8.75 -18.42 -5.83
CA ALA A 459 7.95 -17.95 -4.70
C ALA A 459 7.28 -16.61 -5.02
N VAL A 460 8.05 -15.61 -5.46
CA VAL A 460 7.50 -14.29 -5.79
C VAL A 460 6.50 -14.38 -6.94
N ILE A 461 6.78 -15.16 -8.00
CA ILE A 461 5.80 -15.34 -9.09
C ILE A 461 4.51 -16.00 -8.56
N ALA A 462 4.61 -17.00 -7.68
CA ALA A 462 3.45 -17.65 -7.10
C ALA A 462 2.61 -16.70 -6.25
N HIS A 463 3.27 -15.87 -5.44
CA HIS A 463 2.64 -14.82 -4.64
C HIS A 463 1.86 -13.82 -5.50
N GLU A 464 2.51 -13.22 -6.49
CA GLU A 464 1.91 -12.21 -7.37
C GLU A 464 0.75 -12.75 -8.22
N LEU A 465 0.83 -14.03 -8.60
CA LEU A 465 -0.25 -14.68 -9.32
C LEU A 465 -1.44 -15.00 -8.41
N ALA A 466 -1.24 -15.35 -7.14
CA ALA A 466 -2.31 -15.55 -6.18
C ALA A 466 -3.11 -14.27 -5.95
N HIS A 467 -2.45 -13.12 -5.95
CA HIS A 467 -3.08 -11.81 -5.87
C HIS A 467 -4.06 -11.51 -7.00
N GLN A 468 -3.96 -12.17 -8.15
CA GLN A 468 -4.92 -11.95 -9.24
C GLN A 468 -6.35 -12.32 -8.81
N TRP A 469 -6.50 -13.18 -7.79
CA TRP A 469 -7.77 -13.48 -7.11
C TRP A 469 -7.88 -12.74 -5.79
N PHE A 470 -6.87 -12.83 -4.91
CA PHE A 470 -6.86 -12.19 -3.58
C PHE A 470 -6.13 -10.85 -3.64
N GLY A 471 -6.84 -9.76 -3.69
CA GLY A 471 -6.36 -8.39 -3.88
C GLY A 471 -6.98 -7.73 -5.12
N ASN A 472 -7.00 -8.43 -6.25
CA ASN A 472 -7.44 -7.88 -7.53
C ASN A 472 -8.93 -8.17 -7.79
N LEU A 473 -9.33 -9.44 -7.88
CA LEU A 473 -10.74 -9.80 -8.08
C LEU A 473 -11.56 -9.45 -6.85
N VAL A 474 -11.16 -9.93 -5.67
CA VAL A 474 -11.68 -9.51 -4.36
C VAL A 474 -10.64 -8.67 -3.67
N THR A 475 -11.04 -7.58 -3.01
CA THR A 475 -10.12 -6.60 -2.42
C THR A 475 -10.66 -6.19 -1.05
N MET A 476 -9.79 -5.94 -0.11
CA MET A 476 -10.14 -5.35 1.18
C MET A 476 -10.88 -4.02 1.02
N GLU A 477 -11.76 -3.69 1.94
CA GLU A 477 -12.47 -2.41 1.92
C GLU A 477 -11.55 -1.24 2.28
N TRP A 478 -10.63 -1.46 3.22
CA TRP A 478 -9.66 -0.47 3.67
C TRP A 478 -8.36 -1.15 4.12
N TRP A 479 -7.30 -0.41 4.20
CA TRP A 479 -5.94 -0.86 4.51
C TRP A 479 -5.80 -1.52 5.90
N ASN A 480 -6.74 -1.33 6.83
CA ASN A 480 -6.77 -2.05 8.09
C ASN A 480 -6.87 -3.58 7.93
N ASP A 481 -7.36 -4.04 6.79
CA ASP A 481 -7.53 -5.45 6.45
C ASP A 481 -6.60 -5.91 5.32
N LEU A 482 -5.40 -5.31 5.22
CA LEU A 482 -4.35 -5.68 4.25
C LEU A 482 -4.06 -7.18 4.24
N TRP A 483 -4.17 -7.82 5.39
CA TRP A 483 -3.99 -9.26 5.54
C TRP A 483 -4.92 -10.12 4.65
N LEU A 484 -6.07 -9.59 4.23
CA LEU A 484 -6.97 -10.29 3.29
C LEU A 484 -6.34 -10.42 1.89
N ASN A 485 -5.49 -9.51 1.52
CA ASN A 485 -4.71 -9.59 0.28
C ASN A 485 -3.45 -10.43 0.54
N GLU A 486 -2.56 -9.96 1.40
CA GLU A 486 -1.20 -10.45 1.60
C GLU A 486 -1.13 -11.83 2.26
N GLY A 487 -1.92 -12.02 3.31
CA GLY A 487 -1.93 -13.29 4.04
C GLY A 487 -2.46 -14.44 3.20
N PHE A 488 -3.49 -14.20 2.37
CA PHE A 488 -3.99 -15.21 1.44
C PHE A 488 -3.01 -15.46 0.29
N ALA A 489 -2.39 -14.42 -0.27
CA ALA A 489 -1.39 -14.58 -1.31
C ALA A 489 -0.18 -15.36 -0.81
N THR A 490 0.32 -15.06 0.40
CA THR A 490 1.42 -15.78 1.04
C THR A 490 1.05 -17.25 1.30
N PHE A 491 -0.15 -17.56 1.78
CA PHE A 491 -0.58 -18.93 1.95
C PHE A 491 -0.60 -19.70 0.63
N MET A 492 -1.18 -19.10 -0.40
CA MET A 492 -1.29 -19.73 -1.72
C MET A 492 0.06 -19.85 -2.44
N GLU A 493 1.01 -18.96 -2.18
CA GLU A 493 2.39 -19.04 -2.65
C GLU A 493 3.01 -20.38 -2.27
N TYR A 494 3.08 -20.69 -0.97
CA TYR A 494 3.70 -21.92 -0.48
C TYR A 494 2.90 -23.15 -0.87
N PHE A 495 1.57 -23.06 -0.82
CA PHE A 495 0.70 -24.16 -1.23
C PHE A 495 0.91 -24.54 -2.72
N ALA A 496 0.96 -23.55 -3.61
CA ALA A 496 1.18 -23.79 -5.03
C ALA A 496 2.62 -24.29 -5.33
N MET A 497 3.61 -23.78 -4.58
CA MET A 497 4.99 -24.23 -4.73
C MET A 497 5.14 -25.71 -4.35
N GLU A 498 4.52 -26.15 -3.26
CA GLU A 498 4.57 -27.55 -2.83
C GLU A 498 3.91 -28.48 -3.85
N GLU A 499 2.77 -28.09 -4.40
CA GLU A 499 2.02 -28.88 -5.38
C GLU A 499 2.67 -28.93 -6.76
N ILE A 500 3.29 -27.85 -7.23
CA ILE A 500 3.79 -27.71 -8.61
C ILE A 500 5.31 -27.86 -8.71
N PHE A 501 6.04 -27.49 -7.66
CA PHE A 501 7.51 -27.49 -7.62
C PHE A 501 8.04 -28.15 -6.34
N PRO A 502 7.62 -29.40 -6.00
CA PRO A 502 8.02 -30.05 -4.76
C PRO A 502 9.55 -30.23 -4.61
N GLU A 503 10.29 -30.20 -5.74
CA GLU A 503 11.75 -30.25 -5.74
C GLU A 503 12.42 -29.00 -5.15
N LEU A 504 11.66 -27.92 -4.91
CA LEU A 504 12.16 -26.70 -4.30
C LEU A 504 12.07 -26.73 -2.76
N HIS A 505 11.41 -27.74 -2.16
CA HIS A 505 11.31 -27.92 -0.70
C HIS A 505 10.85 -26.65 0.03
N SER A 506 9.72 -26.07 -0.38
CA SER A 506 9.19 -24.81 0.15
C SER A 506 8.53 -24.96 1.53
N ASP A 507 8.19 -26.17 1.94
CA ASP A 507 7.60 -26.52 3.24
C ASP A 507 8.50 -26.14 4.42
N GLU A 508 9.82 -26.33 4.29
CA GLU A 508 10.80 -25.92 5.31
C GLU A 508 10.87 -24.40 5.48
N ASP A 509 10.83 -23.65 4.36
CA ASP A 509 10.83 -22.19 4.41
C ASP A 509 9.53 -21.65 5.02
N PHE A 510 8.40 -22.25 4.68
CA PHE A 510 7.11 -21.89 5.25
C PHE A 510 7.10 -22.07 6.78
N LEU A 511 7.63 -23.20 7.28
CA LEU A 511 7.75 -23.43 8.72
C LEU A 511 8.65 -22.39 9.41
N ASN A 512 9.80 -22.07 8.81
CA ASN A 512 10.70 -21.04 9.32
C ASN A 512 10.02 -19.67 9.34
N LEU A 513 9.26 -19.33 8.30
CA LEU A 513 8.51 -18.09 8.20
C LEU A 513 7.47 -17.96 9.32
N ILE A 514 6.76 -19.04 9.60
CA ILE A 514 5.80 -19.14 10.72
C ILE A 514 6.48 -18.84 12.06
N PHE A 515 7.61 -19.50 12.35
CA PHE A 515 8.33 -19.25 13.62
C PHE A 515 8.81 -17.81 13.75
N LYS A 516 9.29 -17.19 12.67
CA LYS A 516 9.68 -15.77 12.66
C LYS A 516 8.50 -14.85 12.94
N ALA A 517 7.34 -15.13 12.36
CA ALA A 517 6.11 -14.36 12.67
C ALA A 517 5.69 -14.54 14.14
N MET A 518 5.75 -15.75 14.68
CA MET A 518 5.44 -15.98 16.11
C MET A 518 6.41 -15.24 17.04
N MET A 519 7.70 -15.20 16.71
CA MET A 519 8.69 -14.42 17.46
C MET A 519 8.34 -12.93 17.42
N LYS A 520 8.02 -12.37 16.27
CA LYS A 520 7.59 -10.97 16.13
C LYS A 520 6.31 -10.70 16.91
N ASP A 521 5.34 -11.60 16.83
CA ASP A 521 4.06 -11.48 17.53
C ASP A 521 4.18 -11.55 19.06
N SER A 522 5.25 -12.16 19.58
CA SER A 522 5.54 -12.21 21.02
C SER A 522 6.11 -10.91 21.60
N LEU A 523 6.47 -9.94 20.76
CA LEU A 523 7.05 -8.66 21.19
C LEU A 523 5.95 -7.69 21.67
N ASN A 524 6.33 -6.75 22.54
CA ASN A 524 5.43 -5.67 22.97
C ASN A 524 5.00 -4.73 21.82
N SER A 525 5.74 -4.75 20.72
CA SER A 525 5.42 -4.01 19.48
C SER A 525 4.48 -4.77 18.54
N SER A 526 3.97 -5.92 18.95
CA SER A 526 2.97 -6.65 18.18
C SER A 526 1.67 -5.85 18.08
N HIS A 527 0.94 -6.07 16.97
CA HIS A 527 -0.36 -5.45 16.74
C HIS A 527 -1.40 -6.50 16.28
N PRO A 528 -2.70 -6.21 16.43
CA PRO A 528 -3.74 -7.05 15.84
C PRO A 528 -3.58 -7.13 14.32
N VAL A 529 -4.02 -8.25 13.73
CA VAL A 529 -4.00 -8.45 12.27
C VAL A 529 -4.80 -7.37 11.55
N SER A 530 -5.95 -6.96 12.11
CA SER A 530 -6.71 -5.79 11.67
C SER A 530 -6.55 -4.68 12.72
N SER A 531 -5.97 -3.57 12.34
CA SER A 531 -5.72 -2.41 13.22
C SER A 531 -6.28 -1.14 12.60
N ALA A 532 -6.83 -0.25 13.44
CA ALA A 532 -7.33 1.03 12.93
C ALA A 532 -6.20 1.85 12.30
N VAL A 533 -6.41 2.30 11.07
CA VAL A 533 -5.43 3.05 10.27
C VAL A 533 -6.02 4.41 9.92
N GLN A 534 -5.35 5.48 10.31
CA GLN A 534 -5.82 6.87 10.22
C GLN A 534 -4.83 7.82 9.51
N SER A 535 -3.66 7.32 9.08
CA SER A 535 -2.68 8.11 8.31
C SER A 535 -1.99 7.26 7.26
N SER A 536 -1.33 7.90 6.28
CA SER A 536 -0.57 7.21 5.24
C SER A 536 0.60 6.42 5.82
N GLU A 537 1.27 6.96 6.84
CA GLU A 537 2.37 6.30 7.54
C GLU A 537 1.89 5.02 8.24
N GLN A 538 0.70 5.07 8.88
CA GLN A 538 0.10 3.87 9.49
C GLN A 538 -0.30 2.82 8.45
N ILE A 539 -0.68 3.24 7.24
CA ILE A 539 -0.93 2.31 6.14
C ILE A 539 0.37 1.57 5.78
N GLU A 540 1.48 2.30 5.64
CA GLU A 540 2.79 1.70 5.33
C GLU A 540 3.26 0.74 6.44
N GLU A 541 2.98 1.04 7.71
CA GLU A 541 3.30 0.18 8.86
C GLU A 541 2.54 -1.16 8.85
N MET A 542 1.40 -1.26 8.13
CA MET A 542 0.66 -2.51 7.98
C MET A 542 1.36 -3.54 7.06
N PHE A 543 2.30 -3.12 6.22
CA PHE A 543 3.09 -3.99 5.35
C PHE A 543 4.21 -4.66 6.14
N ASP A 544 3.85 -5.60 7.01
CA ASP A 544 4.76 -6.27 7.91
C ASP A 544 4.50 -7.78 8.01
N ALA A 545 5.43 -8.51 8.66
CA ALA A 545 5.33 -9.95 8.81
C ALA A 545 4.03 -10.44 9.50
N LEU A 546 3.35 -9.61 10.28
CA LEU A 546 2.10 -9.98 10.92
C LEU A 546 0.95 -10.00 9.93
N SER A 547 0.86 -9.02 9.04
CA SER A 547 -0.14 -8.96 7.97
C SER A 547 0.04 -10.06 6.93
N TYR A 548 1.29 -10.42 6.60
CA TYR A 548 1.61 -11.44 5.61
C TYR A 548 1.48 -12.87 6.16
N ILE A 549 1.97 -13.11 7.40
CA ILE A 549 2.24 -14.48 7.84
C ILE A 549 1.34 -14.94 8.99
N LYS A 550 0.99 -14.06 9.94
CA LYS A 550 0.21 -14.47 11.13
C LYS A 550 -1.13 -15.10 10.76
N VAL A 551 -1.73 -14.68 9.68
CA VAL A 551 -3.01 -15.21 9.19
C VAL A 551 -2.86 -16.57 8.55
N THR A 552 -1.74 -16.87 7.90
CA THR A 552 -1.47 -18.16 7.28
C THR A 552 -1.47 -19.29 8.31
N LEU A 553 -1.06 -19.00 9.56
CA LEU A 553 -1.11 -19.93 10.70
C LEU A 553 -2.52 -20.47 10.98
N LYS A 554 -3.54 -19.62 10.90
CA LYS A 554 -4.94 -20.01 11.15
C LYS A 554 -5.49 -20.95 10.07
N TYR A 555 -5.01 -20.81 8.84
CA TYR A 555 -5.48 -21.63 7.73
C TYR A 555 -4.77 -22.97 7.65
N PHE A 556 -3.53 -23.06 8.12
CA PHE A 556 -2.80 -24.32 8.21
C PHE A 556 -3.44 -25.30 9.21
N GLU A 557 -4.18 -24.82 10.21
CA GLU A 557 -4.95 -25.67 11.13
C GLU A 557 -6.30 -26.16 10.54
N ILE A 558 -6.75 -25.59 9.42
CA ILE A 558 -8.07 -25.88 8.81
C ILE A 558 -7.96 -26.81 7.61
N PHE A 559 -6.79 -26.92 6.99
CA PHE A 559 -6.49 -27.83 5.87
C PHE A 559 -5.53 -28.92 6.28
#